data_1e56f7ae7bf3498ac813d49a650d0153
#
_entry.id   1e56f7ae7bf3498ac813d49a650d0153
#
_cell.length_a   1.000
_cell.length_b   1.000
_cell.length_c   1.000
_cell.angle_alpha   90.00
_cell.angle_beta   90.00
_cell.angle_gamma   90.00
#
_symmetry.space_group_name_H-M   'P 1'
#
loop_
_entity.id
_entity.type
_entity.pdbx_description
1 polymer ?
#
loop_
_entity_poly.entity_id
_entity_poly.type
_entity_poly.pdbx_seq_one_letter_code
_entity_poly.pdbx_strand_id
1 'polypeptide(L)'
;PTDSVLVGIHQALKDRKPDLVLSGVNRGSNMGEFITYSGTCAAAMEATILGVPAIALSQQTDFDRSFTHWSTAEQHAPGVIRKLLKAGWPKRTFININFPDCLPEDVTGVEVTEQGTRPMGDSLVESRHPRGGRYFWVGALPTHAKGKKGSDLAAVEENRISVTPVDLNFTNKRAMKPLAEALKGYRKR
;
A
#
# COMPACT_ATOMS: atom_id res chain seq x y z
N PRO A 1 -10.45 -0.53 -8.81
CA PRO A 1 -10.53 -0.96 -7.39
C PRO A 1 -11.41 -0.03 -6.57
N THR A 2 -11.28 1.30 -6.68
CA THR A 2 -12.08 2.28 -5.92
C THR A 2 -13.57 2.14 -6.22
N ASP A 3 -13.96 2.15 -7.50
CA ASP A 3 -15.36 2.00 -7.93
C ASP A 3 -15.98 0.69 -7.44
N SER A 4 -15.19 -0.39 -7.40
CA SER A 4 -15.67 -1.68 -6.87
C SER A 4 -16.05 -1.60 -5.40
N VAL A 5 -15.27 -0.84 -4.59
CA VAL A 5 -15.58 -0.61 -3.17
C VAL A 5 -16.80 0.28 -3.03
N LEU A 6 -16.88 1.37 -3.79
CA LEU A 6 -18.01 2.29 -3.81
C LEU A 6 -19.32 1.55 -4.13
N VAL A 7 -19.34 0.77 -5.21
CA VAL A 7 -20.49 -0.03 -5.61
C VAL A 7 -20.79 -1.11 -4.57
N GLY A 8 -19.77 -1.80 -4.06
CA GLY A 8 -19.91 -2.83 -3.03
C GLY A 8 -20.62 -2.30 -1.79
N ILE A 9 -20.18 -1.16 -1.27
CA ILE A 9 -20.75 -0.58 -0.04
C ILE A 9 -22.14 0.01 -0.28
N HIS A 10 -22.33 0.75 -1.39
CA HIS A 10 -23.58 1.49 -1.60
C HIS A 10 -24.67 0.69 -2.32
N GLN A 11 -24.34 -0.37 -3.04
CA GLN A 11 -25.31 -1.17 -3.78
C GLN A 11 -25.43 -2.60 -3.23
N ALA A 12 -24.33 -3.34 -3.15
CA ALA A 12 -24.37 -4.73 -2.73
C ALA A 12 -24.64 -4.87 -1.21
N LEU A 13 -24.14 -3.96 -0.40
CA LEU A 13 -24.28 -3.94 1.06
C LEU A 13 -25.14 -2.76 1.55
N LYS A 14 -26.07 -2.25 0.70
CA LYS A 14 -26.88 -1.06 0.98
C LYS A 14 -27.65 -1.13 2.31
N ASP A 15 -28.10 -2.31 2.70
CA ASP A 15 -28.93 -2.54 3.90
C ASP A 15 -28.09 -2.73 5.18
N ARG A 16 -26.78 -2.99 5.04
CA ARG A 16 -25.87 -3.16 6.16
C ARG A 16 -24.46 -2.68 5.81
N LYS A 17 -24.05 -1.57 6.39
CA LYS A 17 -22.68 -1.07 6.25
C LYS A 17 -21.68 -2.10 6.82
N PRO A 18 -20.59 -2.44 6.10
CA PRO A 18 -19.58 -3.35 6.61
C PRO A 18 -18.82 -2.73 7.78
N ASP A 19 -18.39 -3.55 8.73
CA ASP A 19 -17.60 -3.15 9.89
C ASP A 19 -16.11 -2.97 9.54
N LEU A 20 -15.66 -3.65 8.49
CA LEU A 20 -14.28 -3.64 8.00
C LEU A 20 -14.25 -3.96 6.50
N VAL A 21 -13.34 -3.30 5.79
CA VAL A 21 -12.97 -3.68 4.42
C VAL A 21 -11.55 -4.24 4.43
N LEU A 22 -11.38 -5.44 3.89
CA LEU A 22 -10.09 -6.06 3.60
C LEU A 22 -9.85 -6.03 2.10
N SER A 23 -8.74 -5.44 1.68
CA SER A 23 -8.32 -5.41 0.27
C SER A 23 -7.06 -6.24 0.09
N GLY A 24 -7.12 -7.27 -0.74
CA GLY A 24 -5.99 -8.15 -0.99
C GLY A 24 -6.38 -9.63 -0.78
N VAL A 25 -5.45 -10.54 -0.64
CA VAL A 25 -4.00 -10.33 -0.52
C VAL A 25 -3.38 -10.14 -1.92
N ASN A 26 -2.69 -9.02 -2.12
CA ASN A 26 -2.02 -8.72 -3.39
C ASN A 26 -0.76 -9.58 -3.57
N ARG A 27 -0.51 -10.04 -4.79
CA ARG A 27 0.76 -10.64 -5.18
C ARG A 27 1.78 -9.54 -5.47
N GLY A 28 2.78 -9.40 -4.63
CA GLY A 28 3.74 -8.30 -4.65
C GLY A 28 3.47 -7.28 -3.53
N SER A 29 4.55 -6.74 -2.97
CA SER A 29 4.47 -5.76 -1.89
C SER A 29 4.01 -4.38 -2.37
N ASN A 30 3.31 -3.66 -1.49
CA ASN A 30 2.93 -2.26 -1.67
C ASN A 30 3.59 -1.43 -0.58
N MET A 31 4.88 -1.14 -0.73
CA MET A 31 5.73 -0.43 0.23
C MET A 31 6.32 0.84 -0.39
N GLY A 32 6.69 1.79 0.45
CA GLY A 32 7.22 3.07 -0.02
C GLY A 32 6.26 3.78 -0.97
N GLU A 33 6.76 4.34 -2.06
CA GLU A 33 5.99 5.06 -3.07
C GLU A 33 4.95 4.18 -3.79
N PHE A 34 5.10 2.84 -3.75
CA PHE A 34 4.13 1.94 -4.41
C PHE A 34 2.74 2.00 -3.78
N ILE A 35 2.61 2.49 -2.55
CA ILE A 35 1.29 2.76 -1.95
C ILE A 35 0.43 3.64 -2.87
N THR A 36 1.04 4.62 -3.54
CA THR A 36 0.34 5.57 -4.43
C THR A 36 -0.09 4.98 -5.78
N TYR A 37 0.50 3.88 -6.21
CA TYR A 37 0.19 3.17 -7.45
C TYR A 37 -0.70 1.94 -7.24
N SER A 38 -0.87 1.52 -5.98
CA SER A 38 -1.50 0.27 -5.62
C SER A 38 -3.02 0.32 -5.71
N GLY A 39 -3.60 -0.53 -6.53
CA GLY A 39 -5.04 -0.77 -6.51
C GLY A 39 -5.55 -1.36 -5.20
N THR A 40 -4.71 -2.15 -4.52
CA THR A 40 -5.01 -2.74 -3.20
C THR A 40 -5.11 -1.65 -2.13
N CYS A 41 -4.14 -0.72 -2.10
CA CYS A 41 -4.18 0.43 -1.21
C CYS A 41 -5.32 1.39 -1.58
N ALA A 42 -5.55 1.63 -2.88
CA ALA A 42 -6.64 2.49 -3.35
C ALA A 42 -8.02 2.00 -2.90
N ALA A 43 -8.26 0.69 -2.90
CA ALA A 43 -9.50 0.12 -2.39
C ALA A 43 -9.67 0.32 -0.87
N ALA A 44 -8.61 0.14 -0.09
CA ALA A 44 -8.63 0.41 1.35
C ALA A 44 -8.81 1.91 1.65
N MET A 45 -8.18 2.77 0.83
CA MET A 45 -8.32 4.22 0.89
C MET A 45 -9.77 4.65 0.64
N GLU A 46 -10.41 4.13 -0.41
CA GLU A 46 -11.81 4.40 -0.74
C GLU A 46 -12.75 4.00 0.41
N ALA A 47 -12.59 2.79 0.96
CA ALA A 47 -13.38 2.36 2.11
C ALA A 47 -13.23 3.31 3.30
N THR A 48 -12.00 3.79 3.56
CA THR A 48 -11.72 4.75 4.63
C THR A 48 -12.37 6.10 4.38
N ILE A 49 -12.39 6.58 3.13
CA ILE A 49 -13.11 7.80 2.71
C ILE A 49 -14.60 7.65 2.98
N LEU A 50 -15.17 6.49 2.69
CA LEU A 50 -16.58 6.16 2.98
C LEU A 50 -16.86 5.90 4.47
N GLY A 51 -15.86 6.09 5.33
CA GLY A 51 -15.97 5.95 6.78
C GLY A 51 -16.07 4.51 7.27
N VAL A 52 -15.52 3.55 6.53
CA VAL A 52 -15.37 2.16 6.95
C VAL A 52 -13.88 1.92 7.25
N PRO A 53 -13.53 1.35 8.43
CA PRO A 53 -12.18 0.91 8.70
C PRO A 53 -11.67 -0.02 7.59
N ALA A 54 -10.41 0.13 7.17
CA ALA A 54 -9.89 -0.67 6.07
C ALA A 54 -8.44 -1.08 6.26
N ILE A 55 -8.11 -2.26 5.74
CA ILE A 55 -6.77 -2.83 5.74
C ILE A 55 -6.44 -3.30 4.32
N ALA A 56 -5.30 -2.84 3.80
CA ALA A 56 -4.67 -3.36 2.60
C ALA A 56 -3.69 -4.47 2.98
N LEU A 57 -3.70 -5.59 2.27
CA LEU A 57 -2.89 -6.77 2.54
C LEU A 57 -2.08 -7.14 1.30
N SER A 58 -0.78 -7.31 1.44
CA SER A 58 0.13 -7.62 0.33
C SER A 58 1.16 -8.66 0.74
N GLN A 59 1.36 -9.67 -0.09
CA GLN A 59 2.39 -10.69 0.08
C GLN A 59 3.58 -10.32 -0.81
N GLN A 60 4.73 -10.04 -0.23
CA GLN A 60 5.96 -9.90 -1.00
C GLN A 60 6.24 -11.19 -1.77
N THR A 61 6.73 -11.07 -2.98
CA THR A 61 7.15 -12.18 -3.82
C THR A 61 8.30 -11.76 -4.70
N ASP A 62 9.15 -12.70 -4.99
CA ASP A 62 10.10 -12.61 -6.09
C ASP A 62 9.39 -13.04 -7.38
N PHE A 63 9.23 -12.10 -8.31
CA PHE A 63 8.51 -12.35 -9.57
C PHE A 63 9.26 -13.29 -10.51
N ASP A 64 10.55 -13.49 -10.30
CA ASP A 64 11.37 -14.45 -11.06
C ASP A 64 11.13 -15.89 -10.60
N ARG A 65 10.50 -16.08 -9.44
CA ARG A 65 10.09 -17.39 -8.94
C ARG A 65 8.71 -17.78 -9.46
N SER A 66 8.52 -19.07 -9.67
CA SER A 66 7.24 -19.67 -10.10
C SER A 66 6.19 -19.75 -8.99
N PHE A 67 6.55 -19.48 -7.74
CA PHE A 67 5.69 -19.60 -6.57
C PHE A 67 5.75 -18.38 -5.65
N THR A 68 4.74 -18.22 -4.82
CA THR A 68 4.62 -17.18 -3.80
C THR A 68 4.28 -17.83 -2.46
N HIS A 69 4.91 -17.42 -1.37
CA HIS A 69 4.67 -17.95 -0.03
C HIS A 69 3.34 -17.41 0.56
N TRP A 70 2.21 -17.77 -0.07
CA TRP A 70 0.87 -17.36 0.39
C TRP A 70 0.56 -17.81 1.81
N SER A 71 1.11 -18.95 2.24
CA SER A 71 0.97 -19.49 3.59
C SER A 71 1.35 -18.50 4.68
N THR A 72 2.28 -17.60 4.40
CA THR A 72 2.70 -16.56 5.37
C THR A 72 1.58 -15.58 5.66
N ALA A 73 0.93 -15.05 4.63
CA ALA A 73 -0.24 -14.20 4.81
C ALA A 73 -1.42 -15.00 5.40
N GLU A 74 -1.69 -16.21 4.93
CA GLU A 74 -2.78 -17.05 5.42
C GLU A 74 -2.68 -17.35 6.91
N GLN A 75 -1.50 -17.68 7.40
CA GLN A 75 -1.28 -18.02 8.81
C GLN A 75 -1.27 -16.79 9.71
N HIS A 76 -0.65 -15.70 9.30
CA HIS A 76 -0.44 -14.54 10.16
C HIS A 76 -1.53 -13.47 10.09
N ALA A 77 -2.15 -13.24 8.93
CA ALA A 77 -3.13 -12.16 8.75
C ALA A 77 -4.28 -12.20 9.76
N PRO A 78 -4.93 -13.35 10.04
CA PRO A 78 -6.04 -13.36 10.99
C PRO A 78 -5.65 -12.92 12.39
N GLY A 79 -4.44 -13.27 12.86
CA GLY A 79 -3.92 -12.88 14.16
C GLY A 79 -3.63 -11.39 14.25
N VAL A 80 -2.96 -10.85 13.23
CA VAL A 80 -2.63 -9.42 13.14
C VAL A 80 -3.89 -8.57 13.05
N ILE A 81 -4.84 -8.93 12.16
CA ILE A 81 -6.10 -8.22 11.98
C ILE A 81 -6.89 -8.17 13.30
N ARG A 82 -7.04 -9.29 14.02
CA ARG A 82 -7.76 -9.30 15.32
C ARG A 82 -7.12 -8.37 16.35
N LYS A 83 -5.79 -8.32 16.42
CA LYS A 83 -5.08 -7.40 17.33
C LYS A 83 -5.31 -5.94 16.94
N LEU A 84 -5.25 -5.62 15.66
CA LEU A 84 -5.50 -4.27 15.14
C LEU A 84 -6.94 -3.82 15.40
N LEU A 85 -7.93 -4.67 15.14
CA LEU A 85 -9.33 -4.37 15.44
C LEU A 85 -9.59 -4.13 16.93
N LYS A 86 -8.93 -4.89 17.80
CA LYS A 86 -9.02 -4.67 19.25
C LYS A 86 -8.39 -3.35 19.70
N ALA A 87 -7.29 -2.94 19.08
CA ALA A 87 -6.60 -1.68 19.37
C ALA A 87 -7.34 -0.48 18.78
N GLY A 88 -7.93 -0.64 17.61
CA GLY A 88 -8.47 0.45 16.80
C GLY A 88 -7.37 1.34 16.22
N TRP A 89 -7.76 2.23 15.30
CA TRP A 89 -6.86 3.24 14.73
C TRP A 89 -7.63 4.52 14.38
N PRO A 90 -6.95 5.66 14.18
CA PRO A 90 -7.59 6.93 13.91
C PRO A 90 -8.48 6.91 12.66
N LYS A 91 -9.56 7.70 12.68
CA LYS A 91 -10.36 7.96 11.48
C LYS A 91 -9.48 8.57 10.39
N ARG A 92 -9.82 8.33 9.12
CA ARG A 92 -9.08 8.78 7.93
C ARG A 92 -7.68 8.16 7.77
N THR A 93 -7.44 7.05 8.47
CA THR A 93 -6.25 6.23 8.33
C THR A 93 -6.67 4.84 7.88
N PHE A 94 -6.00 4.26 6.89
CA PHE A 94 -6.08 2.83 6.61
C PHE A 94 -4.78 2.15 7.03
N ILE A 95 -4.84 0.85 7.25
CA ILE A 95 -3.65 0.07 7.59
C ILE A 95 -3.15 -0.65 6.35
N ASN A 96 -1.86 -0.50 6.06
CA ASN A 96 -1.18 -1.22 4.98
C ASN A 96 -0.28 -2.29 5.59
N ILE A 97 -0.56 -3.56 5.30
CA ILE A 97 0.19 -4.72 5.81
C ILE A 97 0.94 -5.37 4.66
N ASN A 98 2.24 -5.58 4.85
CA ASN A 98 3.07 -6.32 3.91
C ASN A 98 3.69 -7.53 4.63
N PHE A 99 3.47 -8.72 4.06
CA PHE A 99 4.03 -9.98 4.53
C PHE A 99 5.34 -10.26 3.80
N PRO A 100 6.41 -10.72 4.49
CA PRO A 100 7.69 -11.04 3.87
C PRO A 100 7.60 -12.30 3.00
N ASP A 101 8.51 -12.42 2.03
CA ASP A 101 8.62 -13.59 1.15
C ASP A 101 9.42 -14.71 1.82
N CYS A 102 8.88 -15.30 2.86
CA CYS A 102 9.47 -16.41 3.61
C CYS A 102 8.37 -17.39 4.06
N LEU A 103 8.75 -18.51 4.64
CA LEU A 103 7.80 -19.44 5.27
C LEU A 103 7.20 -18.82 6.55
N PRO A 104 6.00 -19.24 6.96
CA PRO A 104 5.37 -18.70 8.17
C PRO A 104 6.21 -18.80 9.43
N GLU A 105 6.93 -19.89 9.61
CA GLU A 105 7.82 -20.16 10.75
C GLU A 105 9.08 -19.27 10.77
N ASP A 106 9.46 -18.72 9.61
CA ASP A 106 10.61 -17.82 9.48
C ASP A 106 10.26 -16.35 9.74
N VAL A 107 9.00 -16.05 9.97
CA VAL A 107 8.57 -14.69 10.33
C VAL A 107 9.12 -14.33 11.70
N THR A 108 9.98 -13.32 11.76
CA THR A 108 10.69 -12.91 12.99
C THR A 108 9.86 -11.99 13.91
N GLY A 109 8.72 -11.48 13.43
CA GLY A 109 7.83 -10.63 14.20
C GLY A 109 6.93 -9.74 13.37
N VAL A 110 6.25 -8.83 14.07
CA VAL A 110 5.38 -7.79 13.47
C VAL A 110 5.89 -6.44 13.94
N GLU A 111 6.04 -5.50 13.02
CA GLU A 111 6.53 -4.15 13.31
C GLU A 111 5.56 -3.09 12.79
N VAL A 112 5.28 -2.07 13.62
CA VAL A 112 4.58 -0.86 13.16
C VAL A 112 5.64 0.04 12.51
N THR A 113 5.44 0.38 11.25
CA THR A 113 6.46 0.99 10.41
C THR A 113 6.03 2.34 9.85
N GLU A 114 7.01 3.14 9.44
CA GLU A 114 6.80 4.29 8.58
C GLU A 114 6.84 3.85 7.11
N GLN A 115 6.16 4.61 6.24
CA GLN A 115 6.32 4.47 4.80
C GLN A 115 7.77 4.78 4.44
N GLY A 116 8.45 3.82 3.82
CA GLY A 116 9.80 3.98 3.34
C GLY A 116 9.89 4.78 2.05
N THR A 117 11.11 4.93 1.56
CA THR A 117 11.40 5.52 0.25
C THR A 117 12.03 4.46 -0.64
N ARG A 118 11.51 4.31 -1.84
CA ARG A 118 11.98 3.35 -2.83
C ARG A 118 12.42 4.06 -4.09
N PRO A 119 13.63 3.81 -4.60
CA PRO A 119 14.02 4.34 -5.90
C PRO A 119 13.01 3.84 -6.96
N MET A 120 12.42 4.78 -7.68
CA MET A 120 11.63 4.43 -8.85
C MET A 120 12.59 4.16 -10.01
N GLY A 121 12.46 2.98 -10.63
CA GLY A 121 13.22 2.68 -11.84
C GLY A 121 12.72 3.53 -13.01
N ASP A 122 13.63 3.94 -13.87
CA ASP A 122 13.38 4.66 -15.12
C ASP A 122 13.46 3.76 -16.35
N SER A 123 13.45 2.46 -16.14
CA SER A 123 13.56 1.46 -17.19
C SER A 123 12.33 1.48 -18.09
N LEU A 124 12.49 2.02 -19.29
CA LEU A 124 11.51 1.95 -20.37
C LEU A 124 12.05 1.09 -21.50
N VAL A 125 11.30 0.05 -21.85
CA VAL A 125 11.63 -0.83 -22.97
C VAL A 125 10.73 -0.48 -24.15
N GLU A 126 11.32 0.11 -25.20
CA GLU A 126 10.60 0.35 -26.45
C GLU A 126 10.40 -0.97 -27.20
N SER A 127 9.20 -1.19 -27.71
CA SER A 127 8.85 -2.32 -28.56
C SER A 127 7.89 -1.90 -29.66
N ARG A 128 7.69 -2.79 -30.65
CA ARG A 128 6.78 -2.55 -31.77
C ARG A 128 5.60 -3.51 -31.74
N HIS A 129 4.41 -2.93 -31.88
CA HIS A 129 3.19 -3.72 -32.01
C HIS A 129 3.18 -4.46 -33.38
N PRO A 130 2.76 -5.74 -33.44
CA PRO A 130 2.73 -6.50 -34.72
C PRO A 130 1.90 -5.85 -35.83
N ARG A 131 0.90 -5.04 -35.49
CA ARG A 131 0.05 -4.29 -36.44
C ARG A 131 0.55 -2.87 -36.71
N GLY A 132 1.82 -2.55 -36.36
CA GLY A 132 2.42 -1.22 -36.49
C GLY A 132 2.23 -0.36 -35.23
N GLY A 133 3.08 0.67 -35.13
CA GLY A 133 3.15 1.56 -33.97
C GLY A 133 4.20 1.11 -32.95
N ARG A 134 4.71 2.10 -32.21
CA ARG A 134 5.64 1.89 -31.09
C ARG A 134 4.86 1.89 -29.78
N TYR A 135 5.29 1.10 -28.83
CA TYR A 135 4.80 1.15 -27.44
C TYR A 135 5.98 0.98 -26.49
N PHE A 136 5.76 1.41 -25.26
CA PHE A 136 6.77 1.34 -24.21
C PHE A 136 6.25 0.45 -23.08
N TRP A 137 7.07 -0.51 -22.68
CA TRP A 137 6.89 -1.20 -21.43
C TRP A 137 7.57 -0.42 -20.31
N VAL A 138 6.85 -0.22 -19.21
CA VAL A 138 7.49 0.19 -17.97
C VAL A 138 8.19 -1.05 -17.43
N GLY A 139 9.51 -1.02 -17.43
CA GLY A 139 10.34 -2.15 -17.03
C GLY A 139 10.17 -2.51 -15.56
N ALA A 140 10.79 -3.61 -15.15
CA ALA A 140 10.80 -4.05 -13.77
C ALA A 140 11.38 -2.94 -12.87
N LEU A 141 10.62 -2.56 -11.86
CA LEU A 141 11.11 -1.65 -10.83
C LEU A 141 12.07 -2.41 -9.92
N PRO A 142 13.13 -1.77 -9.38
CA PRO A 142 14.07 -2.42 -8.49
C PRO A 142 13.32 -3.07 -7.32
N THR A 143 13.43 -4.38 -7.20
CA THR A 143 12.76 -5.16 -6.14
C THR A 143 13.47 -5.02 -4.78
N HIS A 144 14.75 -4.68 -4.79
CA HIS A 144 15.60 -4.61 -3.61
C HIS A 144 16.13 -3.20 -3.36
N ALA A 145 15.40 -2.40 -2.60
CA ALA A 145 15.93 -1.19 -2.00
C ALA A 145 16.09 -1.43 -0.51
N LYS A 146 17.30 -1.25 0.02
CA LYS A 146 17.53 -1.26 1.47
C LYS A 146 16.69 -0.18 2.12
N GLY A 147 15.74 -0.60 2.96
CA GLY A 147 14.92 0.31 3.73
C GLY A 147 15.71 0.99 4.86
N LYS A 148 15.36 2.22 5.17
CA LYS A 148 15.82 2.86 6.41
C LYS A 148 15.19 2.11 7.60
N LYS A 149 15.94 1.93 8.68
CA LYS A 149 15.44 1.31 9.93
C LYS A 149 14.10 1.93 10.36
N GLY A 150 13.13 1.08 10.67
CA GLY A 150 11.76 1.49 11.03
C GLY A 150 10.83 1.72 9.84
N SER A 151 11.30 1.54 8.60
CA SER A 151 10.45 1.59 7.41
C SER A 151 9.84 0.23 7.07
N ASP A 152 8.76 0.26 6.30
CA ASP A 152 8.09 -0.92 5.75
C ASP A 152 9.05 -1.83 4.97
N LEU A 153 9.94 -1.24 4.16
CA LEU A 153 10.97 -1.95 3.40
C LEU A 153 11.94 -2.69 4.33
N ALA A 154 12.47 -2.02 5.36
CA ALA A 154 13.43 -2.62 6.28
C ALA A 154 12.80 -3.76 7.09
N ALA A 155 11.56 -3.60 7.56
CA ALA A 155 10.87 -4.64 8.32
C ALA A 155 10.69 -5.91 7.48
N VAL A 156 10.24 -5.77 6.24
CA VAL A 156 10.00 -6.91 5.35
C VAL A 156 11.30 -7.59 4.93
N GLU A 157 12.40 -6.84 4.72
CA GLU A 157 13.73 -7.37 4.45
C GLU A 157 14.26 -8.22 5.64
N GLU A 158 13.88 -7.89 6.86
CA GLU A 158 14.23 -8.62 8.08
C GLU A 158 13.22 -9.74 8.44
N ASN A 159 12.41 -10.19 7.49
CA ASN A 159 11.35 -11.18 7.67
C ASN A 159 10.32 -10.78 8.73
N ARG A 160 10.07 -9.48 8.92
CA ARG A 160 8.98 -8.99 9.78
C ARG A 160 7.78 -8.61 8.94
N ILE A 161 6.61 -8.83 9.50
CA ILE A 161 5.37 -8.31 8.94
C ILE A 161 5.33 -6.81 9.21
N SER A 162 5.31 -6.01 8.16
CA SER A 162 5.18 -4.55 8.23
C SER A 162 3.72 -4.15 8.40
N VAL A 163 3.44 -3.26 9.33
CA VAL A 163 2.12 -2.67 9.56
C VAL A 163 2.26 -1.15 9.53
N THR A 164 1.90 -0.54 8.42
CA THR A 164 2.05 0.91 8.21
C THR A 164 0.68 1.60 8.28
N PRO A 165 0.43 2.47 9.27
CA PRO A 165 -0.76 3.33 9.26
C PRO A 165 -0.57 4.46 8.23
N VAL A 166 -1.49 4.56 7.27
CA VAL A 166 -1.42 5.54 6.18
C VAL A 166 -2.55 6.55 6.30
N ASP A 167 -2.19 7.82 6.47
CA ASP A 167 -3.15 8.93 6.56
C ASP A 167 -3.64 9.33 5.14
N LEU A 168 -4.92 9.67 5.03
CA LEU A 168 -5.51 10.22 3.81
C LEU A 168 -5.13 11.69 3.57
N ASN A 169 -4.49 12.35 4.51
CA ASN A 169 -4.05 13.72 4.36
C ASN A 169 -2.60 13.80 3.87
N PHE A 170 -2.42 13.90 2.57
CA PHE A 170 -1.11 14.03 1.93
C PHE A 170 -0.48 15.44 2.05
N THR A 171 -1.07 16.37 2.80
CA THR A 171 -0.54 17.73 2.94
C THR A 171 0.80 17.75 3.66
N ASN A 172 1.84 18.22 2.98
CA ASN A 172 3.11 18.48 3.62
C ASN A 172 3.05 19.78 4.44
N LYS A 173 2.80 19.65 5.74
CA LYS A 173 2.69 20.80 6.65
C LYS A 173 3.96 21.67 6.71
N ARG A 174 5.16 21.08 6.49
CA ARG A 174 6.43 21.84 6.48
C ARG A 174 6.53 22.79 5.29
N ALA A 175 5.91 22.44 4.16
CA ALA A 175 5.91 23.27 2.95
C ALA A 175 4.90 24.42 3.02
N MET A 176 3.88 24.36 3.87
CA MET A 176 2.80 25.35 3.89
C MET A 176 3.27 26.76 4.20
N LYS A 177 4.12 26.93 5.22
CA LYS A 177 4.60 28.27 5.64
C LYS A 177 5.46 28.94 4.57
N PRO A 178 6.50 28.31 4.02
CA PRO A 178 7.30 28.89 2.93
C PRO A 178 6.46 29.27 1.71
N LEU A 179 5.53 28.41 1.31
CA LEU A 179 4.67 28.68 0.15
C LEU A 179 3.70 29.84 0.42
N ALA A 180 3.13 29.93 1.61
CA ALA A 180 2.27 31.04 1.99
C ALA A 180 3.03 32.39 1.98
N GLU A 181 4.27 32.43 2.46
CA GLU A 181 5.11 33.61 2.39
C GLU A 181 5.43 34.00 0.93
N ALA A 182 5.79 33.04 0.09
CA ALA A 182 6.09 33.31 -1.33
C ALA A 182 4.87 33.87 -2.10
N LEU A 183 3.65 33.56 -1.67
CA LEU A 183 2.42 34.00 -2.31
C LEU A 183 1.84 35.28 -1.70
N LYS A 184 2.50 35.88 -0.69
CA LYS A 184 2.09 37.17 -0.15
C LYS A 184 2.14 38.26 -1.22
N GLY A 185 1.06 39.06 -1.29
CA GLY A 185 0.96 40.15 -2.25
C GLY A 185 0.52 39.75 -3.66
N TYR A 186 0.28 38.45 -3.90
CA TYR A 186 -0.32 38.04 -5.17
C TYR A 186 -1.71 38.67 -5.31
N ARG A 187 -1.86 39.55 -6.30
CA ARG A 187 -3.14 40.17 -6.67
C ARG A 187 -3.60 39.65 -8.01
N LYS A 188 -4.87 39.29 -8.10
CA LYS A 188 -5.51 38.97 -9.38
C LYS A 188 -5.43 40.21 -10.29
N ARG A 189 -4.76 40.12 -11.44
CA ARG A 189 -4.76 41.14 -12.48
C ARG A 189 -6.11 41.16 -13.17
#